data_5fbc9d40528de20c529f8d89cf4e550e
#
_entry.id   5fbc9d40528de20c529f8d89cf4e550e
#
_cell.length_a   1.000
_cell.length_b   1.000
_cell.length_c   1.000
_cell.angle_alpha   90.00
_cell.angle_beta   90.00
_cell.angle_gamma   90.00
#
_symmetry.space_group_name_H-M   'P 1'
#
loop_
_entity.id
_entity.type
_entity.pdbx_description
1 polymer ?
#
loop_
_entity_poly.entity_id
_entity_poly.type
_entity_poly.pdbx_seq_one_letter_code
_entity_poly.pdbx_strand_id
1 'polypeptide(L)'
;MKKDMKVKVCGLRDAQNILQVAALSVDWIGFDFLPGSPRYMSMIPTHAGIIPDRSSLSHPTLDAEHPTPLRVGVFADEMAQNIITRVVNFQLDFIQLNGHEMPTLIRNLRRTLDPDVRPGIKFMKAITVINRDDIATYKNYADSVDYFLFDVQQKSTEGKTNWSVLDAYDGEQPFLISGNIGPNDALTIRQSLAINSFPIEKCLGINLDTRFESSPGIKNIELLTHFLEELRH
;
A
#
# COMPACT_ATOMS: atom_id res chain seq x y z
N MET A 1 17.40 -5.70 -16.69
CA MET A 1 16.41 -6.56 -16.00
C MET A 1 15.21 -5.70 -15.63
N LYS A 2 14.01 -5.98 -16.14
CA LYS A 2 12.78 -5.36 -15.63
C LYS A 2 12.65 -5.79 -14.17
N LYS A 3 12.65 -4.86 -13.24
CA LYS A 3 12.32 -5.10 -11.84
C LYS A 3 10.83 -5.48 -11.81
N ASP A 4 10.47 -6.65 -11.26
CA ASP A 4 9.07 -7.01 -11.10
C ASP A 4 8.38 -5.96 -10.24
N MET A 5 7.41 -5.27 -10.86
CA MET A 5 6.67 -4.19 -10.22
C MET A 5 5.79 -4.76 -9.12
N LYS A 6 5.99 -4.30 -7.87
CA LYS A 6 5.17 -4.68 -6.74
C LYS A 6 3.77 -4.07 -6.82
N VAL A 7 2.77 -4.84 -6.45
CA VAL A 7 1.38 -4.38 -6.42
C VAL A 7 0.82 -4.46 -5.01
N LYS A 8 0.35 -3.32 -4.52
CA LYS A 8 -0.42 -3.21 -3.28
C LYS A 8 -1.89 -2.97 -3.61
N VAL A 9 -2.79 -3.76 -3.01
CA VAL A 9 -4.25 -3.55 -3.10
C VAL A 9 -4.75 -3.09 -1.74
N CYS A 10 -5.30 -1.86 -1.67
CA CYS A 10 -5.66 -1.19 -0.42
C CYS A 10 -7.18 -1.12 -0.21
N GLY A 11 -7.61 -0.90 1.04
CA GLY A 11 -9.01 -0.68 1.41
C GLY A 11 -9.87 -1.94 1.42
N LEU A 12 -9.28 -3.07 1.75
CA LEU A 12 -9.97 -4.34 1.92
C LEU A 12 -10.64 -4.44 3.31
N ARG A 13 -11.87 -4.95 3.39
CA ARG A 13 -12.57 -5.14 4.66
C ARG A 13 -13.43 -6.42 4.75
N ASP A 14 -13.79 -7.03 3.63
CA ASP A 14 -14.61 -8.24 3.59
C ASP A 14 -13.72 -9.49 3.55
N ALA A 15 -14.02 -10.48 4.40
CA ALA A 15 -13.16 -11.66 4.56
C ALA A 15 -13.04 -12.50 3.27
N GLN A 16 -14.16 -12.68 2.56
CA GLN A 16 -14.17 -13.45 1.32
C GLN A 16 -13.40 -12.72 0.22
N ASN A 17 -13.59 -11.39 0.14
CA ASN A 17 -12.91 -10.57 -0.85
C ASN A 17 -11.40 -10.47 -0.56
N ILE A 18 -10.99 -10.43 0.72
CA ILE A 18 -9.58 -10.51 1.13
C ILE A 18 -8.94 -11.81 0.61
N LEU A 19 -9.62 -12.96 0.78
CA LEU A 19 -9.14 -14.26 0.27
C LEU A 19 -9.00 -14.25 -1.24
N GLN A 20 -10.01 -13.73 -1.95
CA GLN A 20 -9.99 -13.64 -3.41
C GLN A 20 -8.83 -12.76 -3.92
N VAL A 21 -8.61 -11.60 -3.29
CA VAL A 21 -7.48 -10.71 -3.65
C VAL A 21 -6.14 -11.35 -3.28
N ALA A 22 -6.04 -12.03 -2.13
CA ALA A 22 -4.81 -12.69 -1.71
C ALA A 22 -4.43 -13.86 -2.62
N ALA A 23 -5.41 -14.45 -3.32
CA ALA A 23 -5.16 -15.50 -4.32
C ALA A 23 -4.64 -14.94 -5.67
N LEU A 24 -4.76 -13.61 -5.89
CA LEU A 24 -4.13 -12.94 -7.03
C LEU A 24 -2.64 -12.75 -6.76
N SER A 25 -1.86 -12.57 -7.83
CA SER A 25 -0.43 -12.28 -7.71
C SER A 25 -0.20 -10.83 -7.24
N VAL A 26 -0.63 -10.49 -6.02
CA VAL A 26 -0.39 -9.20 -5.37
C VAL A 26 0.63 -9.36 -4.26
N ASP A 27 1.45 -8.34 -4.04
CA ASP A 27 2.53 -8.40 -3.05
C ASP A 27 2.09 -7.93 -1.67
N TRP A 28 1.18 -6.95 -1.62
CA TRP A 28 0.70 -6.36 -0.38
C TRP A 28 -0.80 -6.15 -0.41
N ILE A 29 -1.46 -6.38 0.75
CA ILE A 29 -2.88 -6.08 0.98
C ILE A 29 -3.01 -5.05 2.11
N GLY A 30 -3.85 -4.04 1.91
CA GLY A 30 -4.02 -2.91 2.82
C GLY A 30 -5.37 -2.89 3.52
N PHE A 31 -5.34 -2.68 4.83
CA PHE A 31 -6.50 -2.51 5.70
C PHE A 31 -6.58 -1.08 6.18
N ASP A 32 -7.75 -0.47 5.99
CA ASP A 32 -8.00 0.92 6.35
C ASP A 32 -8.51 1.01 7.80
N PHE A 33 -7.72 1.63 8.67
CA PHE A 33 -8.07 1.91 10.05
C PHE A 33 -8.38 3.40 10.27
N LEU A 34 -8.80 4.11 9.21
CA LEU A 34 -9.16 5.52 9.25
C LEU A 34 -10.61 5.66 9.76
N PRO A 35 -10.84 6.27 10.95
CA PRO A 35 -12.19 6.48 11.46
C PRO A 35 -13.05 7.27 10.45
N GLY A 36 -14.28 6.79 10.22
CA GLY A 36 -15.21 7.40 9.25
C GLY A 36 -15.00 6.99 7.80
N SER A 37 -13.94 6.24 7.46
CA SER A 37 -13.79 5.67 6.14
C SER A 37 -14.86 4.61 5.87
N PRO A 38 -15.51 4.61 4.68
CA PRO A 38 -16.43 3.53 4.30
C PRO A 38 -15.72 2.18 4.11
N ARG A 39 -14.37 2.17 4.14
CA ARG A 39 -13.51 1.00 4.04
C ARG A 39 -12.93 0.57 5.37
N TYR A 40 -13.37 1.24 6.46
CA TYR A 40 -12.85 0.97 7.79
C TYR A 40 -12.90 -0.51 8.14
N MET A 41 -11.75 -1.07 8.49
CA MET A 41 -11.62 -2.43 8.97
C MET A 41 -11.96 -2.47 10.46
N SER A 42 -13.19 -2.87 10.79
CA SER A 42 -13.61 -3.08 12.17
C SER A 42 -12.89 -4.30 12.77
N MET A 43 -12.78 -4.32 14.10
CA MET A 43 -12.45 -5.55 14.82
C MET A 43 -13.59 -6.53 14.59
N ILE A 44 -13.33 -7.63 13.92
CA ILE A 44 -14.35 -8.64 13.71
C ILE A 44 -14.26 -9.64 14.86
N PRO A 45 -15.38 -9.99 15.53
CA PRO A 45 -15.40 -10.99 16.59
C PRO A 45 -14.88 -12.32 16.07
N THR A 46 -13.87 -12.84 16.74
CA THR A 46 -13.16 -14.05 16.37
C THR A 46 -14.00 -15.29 16.63
N HIS A 47 -14.58 -15.89 15.59
CA HIS A 47 -14.85 -17.33 15.62
C HIS A 47 -14.20 -18.09 14.46
N ALA A 48 -13.58 -17.41 13.54
CA ALA A 48 -12.69 -17.96 12.54
C ALA A 48 -11.95 -16.78 11.95
N GLY A 49 -10.81 -16.41 12.52
CA GLY A 49 -10.00 -15.29 12.11
C GLY A 49 -10.32 -14.71 10.75
N ILE A 50 -10.82 -13.52 10.74
CA ILE A 50 -11.36 -12.87 9.53
C ILE A 50 -10.28 -12.41 8.59
N ILE A 51 -9.08 -12.32 9.10
CA ILE A 51 -7.90 -12.40 8.26
C ILE A 51 -7.47 -13.84 8.40
N PRO A 52 -7.46 -14.60 7.29
CA PRO A 52 -7.02 -15.99 7.37
C PRO A 52 -5.72 -16.03 8.15
N ASP A 53 -5.67 -16.86 9.16
CA ASP A 53 -4.41 -17.16 9.83
C ASP A 53 -3.37 -17.46 8.73
N ARG A 54 -2.15 -16.96 8.88
CA ARG A 54 -1.08 -17.29 7.92
C ARG A 54 -0.96 -18.78 7.70
N SER A 55 -1.26 -19.58 8.73
CA SER A 55 -1.35 -21.04 8.64
C SER A 55 -2.52 -21.52 7.76
N SER A 56 -3.62 -20.78 7.66
CA SER A 56 -4.76 -21.15 6.81
C SER A 56 -4.62 -20.68 5.35
N LEU A 57 -3.78 -19.67 5.11
CA LEU A 57 -3.36 -19.29 3.75
C LEU A 57 -2.26 -20.24 3.20
N SER A 58 -1.63 -21.01 4.07
CA SER A 58 -0.70 -22.07 3.69
C SER A 58 -1.39 -23.42 3.43
N HIS A 59 -2.69 -23.41 3.08
CA HIS A 59 -3.33 -24.62 2.57
C HIS A 59 -2.64 -25.06 1.27
N PRO A 60 -2.34 -26.37 1.13
CA PRO A 60 -1.57 -26.91 0.01
C PRO A 60 -2.26 -26.85 -1.37
N THR A 61 -3.37 -26.11 -1.48
CA THR A 61 -4.07 -25.83 -2.74
C THR A 61 -3.77 -24.42 -3.32
N LEU A 62 -3.10 -23.56 -2.57
CA LEU A 62 -2.48 -22.37 -3.16
C LEU A 62 -1.07 -22.83 -3.59
N ASP A 63 -0.90 -23.01 -4.87
CA ASP A 63 0.36 -23.42 -5.50
C ASP A 63 1.52 -22.63 -4.88
N ALA A 64 2.64 -23.34 -4.64
CA ALA A 64 3.86 -22.77 -4.05
C ALA A 64 4.48 -21.61 -4.89
N GLU A 65 3.83 -21.21 -5.98
CA GLU A 65 4.24 -20.16 -6.88
C GLU A 65 3.83 -18.75 -6.42
N HIS A 66 2.87 -18.61 -5.48
CA HIS A 66 2.44 -17.29 -5.01
C HIS A 66 2.65 -17.12 -3.50
N PRO A 67 3.65 -16.31 -3.08
CA PRO A 67 3.86 -16.02 -1.67
C PRO A 67 2.64 -15.26 -1.10
N THR A 68 2.29 -15.58 0.15
CA THR A 68 1.23 -14.85 0.88
C THR A 68 1.53 -13.35 0.90
N PRO A 69 0.58 -12.47 0.47
CA PRO A 69 0.81 -11.04 0.46
C PRO A 69 1.06 -10.48 1.87
N LEU A 70 1.96 -9.50 1.97
CA LEU A 70 2.24 -8.80 3.21
C LEU A 70 1.08 -7.87 3.58
N ARG A 71 0.83 -7.69 4.88
CA ARG A 71 -0.30 -6.94 5.44
C ARG A 71 0.11 -5.54 5.82
N VAL A 72 -0.62 -4.55 5.32
CA VAL A 72 -0.39 -3.13 5.55
C VAL A 72 -1.56 -2.54 6.32
N GLY A 73 -1.34 -2.00 7.51
CA GLY A 73 -2.33 -1.19 8.21
C GLY A 73 -2.18 0.27 7.84
N VAL A 74 -3.28 0.91 7.44
CA VAL A 74 -3.32 2.34 7.06
C VAL A 74 -3.94 3.14 8.18
N PHE A 75 -3.21 4.15 8.66
CA PHE A 75 -3.57 5.01 9.78
C PHE A 75 -3.42 6.48 9.40
N ALA A 76 -4.17 7.36 10.05
CA ALA A 76 -3.96 8.81 9.99
C ALA A 76 -4.22 9.41 11.37
N ASP A 77 -3.21 10.08 11.92
CA ASP A 77 -3.24 10.78 13.20
C ASP A 77 -3.79 9.91 14.37
N GLU A 78 -3.51 8.61 14.31
CA GLU A 78 -4.03 7.63 15.26
C GLU A 78 -3.11 7.52 16.50
N MET A 79 -3.69 7.20 17.63
CA MET A 79 -2.95 6.98 18.88
C MET A 79 -2.04 5.74 18.77
N ALA A 80 -0.82 5.86 19.29
CA ALA A 80 0.18 4.77 19.26
C ALA A 80 -0.37 3.44 19.80
N GLN A 81 -1.14 3.48 20.89
CA GLN A 81 -1.73 2.29 21.51
C GLN A 81 -2.70 1.56 20.56
N ASN A 82 -3.51 2.30 19.82
CA ASN A 82 -4.42 1.73 18.83
C ASN A 82 -3.66 1.11 17.68
N ILE A 83 -2.61 1.78 17.18
CA ILE A 83 -1.73 1.25 16.14
C ILE A 83 -1.11 -0.08 16.59
N ILE A 84 -0.52 -0.13 17.80
CA ILE A 84 0.08 -1.34 18.37
C ILE A 84 -0.95 -2.47 18.47
N THR A 85 -2.15 -2.17 18.97
CA THR A 85 -3.25 -3.15 19.06
C THR A 85 -3.60 -3.73 17.68
N ARG A 86 -3.68 -2.88 16.64
CA ARG A 86 -3.95 -3.33 15.27
C ARG A 86 -2.81 -4.16 14.70
N VAL A 87 -1.55 -3.77 14.95
CA VAL A 87 -0.38 -4.55 14.53
C VAL A 87 -0.45 -5.98 15.04
N VAL A 88 -0.77 -6.17 16.31
CA VAL A 88 -0.88 -7.50 16.92
C VAL A 88 -2.08 -8.26 16.36
N ASN A 89 -3.28 -7.66 16.42
CA ASN A 89 -4.52 -8.34 16.07
C ASN A 89 -4.61 -8.72 14.58
N PHE A 90 -4.02 -7.92 13.71
CA PHE A 90 -4.04 -8.15 12.25
C PHE A 90 -2.72 -8.70 11.71
N GLN A 91 -1.74 -8.96 12.60
CA GLN A 91 -0.41 -9.44 12.23
C GLN A 91 0.21 -8.61 11.09
N LEU A 92 0.17 -7.29 11.25
CA LEU A 92 0.65 -6.37 10.22
C LEU A 92 2.15 -6.51 10.01
N ASP A 93 2.58 -6.40 8.76
CA ASP A 93 3.98 -6.34 8.33
C ASP A 93 4.42 -4.90 8.12
N PHE A 94 3.46 -4.01 7.80
CA PHE A 94 3.68 -2.60 7.54
C PHE A 94 2.70 -1.72 8.31
N ILE A 95 3.18 -0.56 8.74
CA ILE A 95 2.38 0.57 9.19
C ILE A 95 2.50 1.66 8.14
N GLN A 96 1.40 2.00 7.49
CA GLN A 96 1.30 3.13 6.57
C GLN A 96 0.64 4.31 7.29
N LEU A 97 1.30 5.46 7.27
CA LEU A 97 0.89 6.68 7.96
C LEU A 97 0.49 7.74 6.93
N ASN A 98 -0.80 8.06 6.91
CA ASN A 98 -1.40 9.00 5.95
C ASN A 98 -1.68 10.39 6.53
N GLY A 99 -1.58 10.54 7.86
CA GLY A 99 -1.86 11.80 8.57
C GLY A 99 -0.65 12.71 8.71
N HIS A 100 -0.64 13.48 9.80
CA HIS A 100 0.41 14.45 10.13
C HIS A 100 1.37 13.93 11.23
N GLU A 101 1.51 12.61 11.32
CA GLU A 101 2.33 11.95 12.32
C GLU A 101 3.76 12.49 12.31
N MET A 102 4.24 12.93 13.47
CA MET A 102 5.60 13.43 13.59
C MET A 102 6.63 12.29 13.51
N PRO A 103 7.82 12.54 12.96
CA PRO A 103 8.91 11.55 12.91
C PRO A 103 9.27 10.95 14.28
N THR A 104 9.10 11.72 15.37
CA THR A 104 9.32 11.23 16.74
C THR A 104 8.34 10.14 17.13
N LEU A 105 7.07 10.26 16.76
CA LEU A 105 6.07 9.21 16.98
C LEU A 105 6.46 7.92 16.23
N ILE A 106 6.89 8.04 15.00
CA ILE A 106 7.32 6.89 14.17
C ILE A 106 8.49 6.16 14.83
N ARG A 107 9.51 6.90 15.26
CA ARG A 107 10.66 6.31 15.96
C ARG A 107 10.28 5.64 17.27
N ASN A 108 9.35 6.22 18.04
CA ASN A 108 8.86 5.64 19.28
C ASN A 108 8.06 4.37 19.03
N LEU A 109 7.16 4.36 18.03
CA LEU A 109 6.43 3.16 17.59
C LEU A 109 7.39 2.06 17.19
N ARG A 110 8.43 2.37 16.40
CA ARG A 110 9.45 1.40 15.99
C ARG A 110 10.12 0.77 17.21
N ARG A 111 10.57 1.57 18.17
CA ARG A 111 11.22 1.05 19.40
C ARG A 111 10.31 0.16 20.23
N THR A 112 9.00 0.43 20.22
CA THR A 112 8.01 -0.37 20.96
C THR A 112 7.69 -1.68 20.24
N LEU A 113 7.64 -1.66 18.90
CA LEU A 113 7.21 -2.81 18.10
C LEU A 113 8.36 -3.75 17.72
N ASP A 114 9.49 -3.19 17.36
CA ASP A 114 10.68 -3.94 16.95
C ASP A 114 11.77 -3.82 18.04
N PRO A 115 12.29 -4.92 18.60
CA PRO A 115 12.15 -6.31 18.12
C PRO A 115 11.06 -7.14 18.79
N ASP A 116 10.43 -6.67 19.87
CA ASP A 116 9.75 -7.53 20.84
C ASP A 116 8.31 -7.91 20.42
N VAL A 117 7.55 -6.98 19.83
CA VAL A 117 6.13 -7.18 19.50
C VAL A 117 5.95 -7.70 18.07
N ARG A 118 6.61 -7.05 17.12
CA ARG A 118 6.57 -7.42 15.70
C ARG A 118 7.94 -7.21 15.06
N PRO A 119 8.87 -8.17 15.20
CA PRO A 119 10.22 -8.06 14.65
C PRO A 119 10.20 -7.78 13.15
N GLY A 120 10.99 -6.79 12.72
CA GLY A 120 11.14 -6.43 11.32
C GLY A 120 9.98 -5.65 10.71
N ILE A 121 9.00 -5.16 11.51
CA ILE A 121 7.91 -4.32 11.02
C ILE A 121 8.43 -3.11 10.27
N LYS A 122 7.79 -2.77 9.15
CA LYS A 122 8.19 -1.67 8.28
C LYS A 122 7.25 -0.48 8.40
N PHE A 123 7.80 0.72 8.19
CA PHE A 123 7.05 1.97 8.22
C PHE A 123 7.04 2.61 6.84
N MET A 124 5.87 3.04 6.41
CA MET A 124 5.62 3.73 5.16
C MET A 124 4.95 5.07 5.45
N LYS A 125 5.46 6.17 4.90
CA LYS A 125 4.80 7.47 4.95
C LYS A 125 4.13 7.76 3.62
N ALA A 126 2.83 8.01 3.64
CA ALA A 126 2.11 8.53 2.49
C ALA A 126 2.29 10.06 2.42
N ILE A 127 2.56 10.54 1.23
CA ILE A 127 2.70 11.97 0.89
C ILE A 127 1.77 12.27 -0.27
N THR A 128 0.80 13.16 -0.04
CA THR A 128 -0.07 13.67 -1.09
C THR A 128 0.71 14.68 -1.94
N VAL A 129 0.74 14.47 -3.25
CA VAL A 129 1.48 15.28 -4.21
C VAL A 129 0.49 16.00 -5.11
N ILE A 130 0.26 17.30 -4.85
CA ILE A 130 -0.55 18.18 -5.66
C ILE A 130 0.34 18.92 -6.68
N ASN A 131 1.56 19.25 -6.25
CA ASN A 131 2.56 19.91 -7.07
C ASN A 131 3.95 19.34 -6.79
N ARG A 132 4.95 19.75 -7.58
CA ARG A 132 6.32 19.24 -7.51
C ARG A 132 7.00 19.49 -6.15
N ASP A 133 6.67 20.62 -5.50
CA ASP A 133 7.32 21.01 -4.24
C ASP A 133 6.88 20.13 -3.07
N ASP A 134 5.67 19.52 -3.15
CA ASP A 134 5.15 18.65 -2.11
C ASP A 134 6.05 17.41 -1.89
N ILE A 135 6.78 16.99 -2.93
CA ILE A 135 7.70 15.85 -2.86
C ILE A 135 8.78 16.10 -1.81
N ALA A 136 9.29 17.33 -1.70
CA ALA A 136 10.33 17.68 -0.73
C ALA A 136 9.95 17.37 0.74
N THR A 137 8.65 17.18 1.02
CA THR A 137 8.14 16.76 2.33
C THR A 137 8.76 15.44 2.80
N TYR A 138 9.19 14.56 1.89
CA TYR A 138 9.84 13.30 2.25
C TYR A 138 11.08 13.51 3.15
N LYS A 139 11.80 14.64 2.98
CA LYS A 139 13.01 14.98 3.74
C LYS A 139 12.79 15.01 5.25
N ASN A 140 11.56 15.35 5.67
CA ASN A 140 11.19 15.38 7.07
C ASN A 140 11.09 13.97 7.69
N TYR A 141 10.90 12.94 6.87
CA TYR A 141 10.62 11.57 7.30
C TYR A 141 11.70 10.56 6.93
N ALA A 142 12.67 10.94 6.09
CA ALA A 142 13.65 10.04 5.48
C ALA A 142 14.36 9.14 6.51
N ASP A 143 14.74 9.68 7.69
CA ASP A 143 15.42 8.92 8.75
C ASP A 143 14.47 8.08 9.64
N SER A 144 13.16 8.12 9.38
CA SER A 144 12.15 7.53 10.26
C SER A 144 11.36 6.41 9.61
N VAL A 145 11.31 6.36 8.29
CA VAL A 145 10.51 5.40 7.52
C VAL A 145 11.38 4.55 6.59
N ASP A 146 10.87 3.38 6.25
CA ASP A 146 11.53 2.46 5.31
C ASP A 146 11.07 2.73 3.87
N TYR A 147 9.85 3.27 3.70
CA TYR A 147 9.21 3.45 2.39
C TYR A 147 8.42 4.75 2.34
N PHE A 148 8.23 5.26 1.12
CA PHE A 148 7.23 6.28 0.83
C PHE A 148 6.11 5.72 -0.05
N LEU A 149 4.93 6.33 0.05
CA LEU A 149 3.85 6.20 -0.91
C LEU A 149 3.52 7.61 -1.40
N PHE A 150 3.77 7.88 -2.68
CA PHE A 150 3.40 9.16 -3.28
C PHE A 150 2.00 9.06 -3.90
N ASP A 151 1.04 9.73 -3.26
CA ASP A 151 -0.34 9.81 -3.75
C ASP A 151 -0.48 11.04 -4.65
N VAL A 152 -0.28 10.84 -5.95
CA VAL A 152 -0.22 11.92 -6.93
C VAL A 152 -1.62 12.37 -7.32
N GLN A 153 -1.99 13.57 -6.90
CA GLN A 153 -3.25 14.24 -7.21
C GLN A 153 -3.13 15.19 -8.43
N GLN A 154 -1.91 15.50 -8.83
CA GLN A 154 -1.66 16.37 -9.98
C GLN A 154 -2.21 15.72 -11.27
N LYS A 155 -2.93 16.53 -12.07
CA LYS A 155 -3.47 16.13 -13.36
C LYS A 155 -2.66 16.71 -14.51
N SER A 156 -2.52 15.98 -15.58
CA SER A 156 -2.06 16.49 -16.87
C SER A 156 -3.15 17.35 -17.53
N THR A 157 -2.82 18.04 -18.61
CA THR A 157 -3.77 18.79 -19.43
C THR A 157 -4.90 17.90 -19.99
N GLU A 158 -4.68 16.60 -20.11
CA GLU A 158 -5.65 15.61 -20.54
C GLU A 158 -6.48 15.02 -19.39
N GLY A 159 -6.31 15.53 -18.16
CA GLY A 159 -7.02 15.06 -16.96
C GLY A 159 -6.50 13.74 -16.37
N LYS A 160 -5.44 13.14 -16.93
CA LYS A 160 -4.79 11.94 -16.41
C LYS A 160 -3.83 12.29 -15.27
N THR A 161 -3.56 11.35 -14.38
CA THR A 161 -2.57 11.53 -13.32
C THR A 161 -1.18 11.74 -13.90
N ASN A 162 -0.49 12.79 -13.47
CA ASN A 162 0.83 13.15 -13.96
C ASN A 162 1.92 12.64 -13.02
N TRP A 163 2.34 11.39 -13.18
CA TRP A 163 3.40 10.80 -12.36
C TRP A 163 4.80 11.33 -12.68
N SER A 164 5.00 12.08 -13.78
CA SER A 164 6.31 12.66 -14.10
C SER A 164 6.79 13.66 -13.04
N VAL A 165 5.87 14.19 -12.23
CA VAL A 165 6.23 15.07 -11.09
C VAL A 165 7.21 14.40 -10.12
N LEU A 166 7.24 13.06 -10.07
CA LEU A 166 8.12 12.28 -9.19
C LEU A 166 9.60 12.28 -9.63
N ASP A 167 9.94 12.88 -10.78
CA ASP A 167 11.34 13.14 -11.17
C ASP A 167 12.05 14.09 -10.19
N ALA A 168 11.29 14.80 -9.34
CA ALA A 168 11.82 15.62 -8.26
C ALA A 168 12.29 14.83 -7.03
N TYR A 169 11.99 13.53 -6.96
CA TYR A 169 12.40 12.71 -5.83
C TYR A 169 13.88 12.34 -5.93
N ASP A 170 14.67 12.85 -4.99
CA ASP A 170 16.11 12.61 -4.87
C ASP A 170 16.48 11.79 -3.61
N GLY A 171 15.47 11.20 -2.91
CA GLY A 171 15.67 10.40 -1.71
C GLY A 171 16.23 9.01 -1.98
N GLU A 172 16.68 8.35 -0.90
CA GLU A 172 17.22 6.99 -0.95
C GLU A 172 16.17 5.90 -0.71
N GLN A 173 15.09 6.22 0.02
CA GLN A 173 14.06 5.25 0.36
C GLN A 173 13.27 4.83 -0.88
N PRO A 174 12.99 3.54 -1.01
CA PRO A 174 12.09 3.06 -2.05
C PRO A 174 10.66 3.56 -1.83
N PHE A 175 9.90 3.66 -2.93
CA PHE A 175 8.53 4.16 -2.86
C PHE A 175 7.55 3.39 -3.74
N LEU A 176 6.27 3.54 -3.42
CA LEU A 176 5.14 3.17 -4.26
C LEU A 176 4.50 4.41 -4.87
N ILE A 177 3.98 4.27 -6.08
CA ILE A 177 3.12 5.30 -6.68
C ILE A 177 1.64 4.98 -6.43
N SER A 178 0.87 6.03 -6.16
CA SER A 178 -0.58 6.04 -6.03
C SER A 178 -1.14 7.24 -6.79
N GLY A 179 -2.44 7.40 -6.83
CA GLY A 179 -3.09 8.56 -7.45
C GLY A 179 -4.10 8.16 -8.51
N ASN A 180 -5.26 7.70 -8.03
CA ASN A 180 -6.42 7.40 -8.87
C ASN A 180 -6.16 6.42 -10.02
N ILE A 181 -5.26 5.46 -9.81
CA ILE A 181 -4.95 4.40 -10.78
C ILE A 181 -6.22 3.58 -11.03
N GLY A 182 -6.61 3.45 -12.28
CA GLY A 182 -7.79 2.72 -12.72
C GLY A 182 -7.49 1.51 -13.61
N PRO A 183 -8.52 0.72 -13.96
CA PRO A 183 -8.34 -0.51 -14.73
C PRO A 183 -7.68 -0.34 -16.09
N ASN A 184 -7.80 0.85 -16.70
CA ASN A 184 -7.26 1.15 -18.04
C ASN A 184 -5.88 1.83 -17.99
N ASP A 185 -5.25 1.94 -16.83
CA ASP A 185 -4.01 2.72 -16.67
C ASP A 185 -2.73 1.87 -16.78
N ALA A 186 -2.82 0.55 -16.92
CA ALA A 186 -1.66 -0.35 -16.93
C ALA A 186 -0.60 0.06 -17.98
N LEU A 187 -1.02 0.32 -19.21
CA LEU A 187 -0.13 0.74 -20.28
C LEU A 187 0.46 2.14 -20.01
N THR A 188 -0.35 3.07 -19.53
CA THR A 188 0.10 4.44 -19.21
C THR A 188 1.15 4.42 -18.08
N ILE A 189 0.96 3.58 -17.07
CA ILE A 189 1.94 3.40 -15.98
C ILE A 189 3.25 2.87 -16.55
N ARG A 190 3.22 1.82 -17.35
CA ARG A 190 4.43 1.25 -17.97
C ARG A 190 5.19 2.27 -18.80
N GLN A 191 4.48 3.08 -19.57
CA GLN A 191 5.06 4.15 -20.40
C GLN A 191 5.68 5.26 -19.52
N SER A 192 4.98 5.68 -18.46
CA SER A 192 5.48 6.71 -17.53
C SER A 192 6.75 6.26 -16.79
N LEU A 193 6.80 4.99 -16.39
CA LEU A 193 7.97 4.41 -15.73
C LEU A 193 9.17 4.22 -16.68
N ALA A 194 8.94 4.23 -17.99
CA ALA A 194 10.00 4.13 -19.01
C ALA A 194 10.67 5.48 -19.33
N ILE A 195 10.18 6.60 -18.76
CA ILE A 195 10.76 7.93 -18.99
C ILE A 195 12.10 8.03 -18.25
N ASN A 196 13.16 8.42 -18.93
CA ASN A 196 14.53 8.46 -18.39
C ASN A 196 14.70 9.33 -17.13
N SER A 197 13.87 10.35 -16.93
CA SER A 197 13.92 11.21 -15.73
C SER A 197 13.19 10.63 -14.51
N PHE A 198 12.42 9.55 -14.69
CA PHE A 198 11.69 8.93 -13.59
C PHE A 198 12.65 8.11 -12.71
N PRO A 199 12.59 8.22 -11.37
CA PRO A 199 13.47 7.50 -10.45
C PRO A 199 13.09 6.01 -10.33
N ILE A 200 13.14 5.30 -11.44
CA ILE A 200 12.66 3.92 -11.60
C ILE A 200 13.35 2.93 -10.65
N GLU A 201 14.60 3.17 -10.32
CA GLU A 201 15.36 2.31 -9.42
C GLU A 201 14.82 2.32 -7.98
N LYS A 202 14.19 3.43 -7.58
CA LYS A 202 13.58 3.62 -6.27
C LYS A 202 12.08 3.27 -6.28
N CYS A 203 11.44 3.26 -7.43
CA CYS A 203 10.04 2.87 -7.56
C CYS A 203 9.89 1.36 -7.42
N LEU A 204 9.26 0.91 -6.35
CA LEU A 204 8.98 -0.51 -6.12
C LEU A 204 7.75 -0.98 -6.86
N GLY A 205 6.74 -0.12 -7.01
CA GLY A 205 5.48 -0.53 -7.59
C GLY A 205 4.35 0.48 -7.38
N ILE A 206 3.14 -0.04 -7.39
CA ILE A 206 1.90 0.74 -7.40
C ILE A 206 0.97 0.37 -6.25
N ASN A 207 0.12 1.33 -5.86
CA ASN A 207 -0.98 1.14 -4.92
C ASN A 207 -2.31 1.29 -5.65
N LEU A 208 -3.11 0.22 -5.65
CA LEU A 208 -4.45 0.17 -6.21
C LEU A 208 -5.48 0.33 -5.10
N ASP A 209 -6.50 1.15 -5.31
CA ASP A 209 -7.50 1.46 -4.30
C ASP A 209 -8.92 1.51 -4.91
N THR A 210 -9.58 2.63 -4.83
CA THR A 210 -11.02 2.85 -5.05
C THR A 210 -11.52 2.49 -6.43
N ARG A 211 -10.70 2.67 -7.47
CA ARG A 211 -11.08 2.44 -8.87
C ARG A 211 -11.30 0.96 -9.23
N PHE A 212 -10.93 0.06 -8.33
CA PHE A 212 -11.10 -1.38 -8.48
C PHE A 212 -12.21 -1.93 -7.57
N GLU A 213 -13.11 -1.10 -7.09
CA GLU A 213 -14.20 -1.50 -6.19
C GLU A 213 -15.53 -1.66 -6.92
N SER A 214 -16.28 -2.71 -6.56
CA SER A 214 -17.70 -2.86 -6.86
C SER A 214 -18.59 -2.12 -5.86
N SER A 215 -18.14 -2.03 -4.62
CA SER A 215 -18.66 -1.19 -3.54
C SER A 215 -17.56 -0.87 -2.54
N PRO A 216 -17.70 0.14 -1.69
CA PRO A 216 -16.63 0.54 -0.77
C PRO A 216 -16.09 -0.62 0.07
N GLY A 217 -14.80 -0.93 -0.10
CA GLY A 217 -14.11 -2.02 0.60
C GLY A 217 -14.27 -3.41 -0.02
N ILE A 218 -14.93 -3.53 -1.17
CA ILE A 218 -15.10 -4.78 -1.94
C ILE A 218 -14.45 -4.61 -3.32
N LYS A 219 -13.36 -5.29 -3.55
CA LYS A 219 -12.65 -5.23 -4.85
C LYS A 219 -13.35 -6.10 -5.90
N ASN A 220 -13.43 -5.58 -7.10
CA ASN A 220 -13.85 -6.34 -8.27
C ASN A 220 -12.67 -7.21 -8.76
N ILE A 221 -12.79 -8.51 -8.58
CA ILE A 221 -11.72 -9.47 -8.87
C ILE A 221 -11.42 -9.54 -10.37
N GLU A 222 -12.42 -9.47 -11.22
CA GLU A 222 -12.24 -9.51 -12.68
C GLU A 222 -11.42 -8.30 -13.18
N LEU A 223 -11.77 -7.08 -12.70
CA LEU A 223 -11.03 -5.87 -13.04
C LEU A 223 -9.58 -5.93 -12.54
N LEU A 224 -9.35 -6.45 -11.33
CA LEU A 224 -8.00 -6.61 -10.79
C LEU A 224 -7.20 -7.63 -11.61
N THR A 225 -7.78 -8.77 -11.93
CA THR A 225 -7.11 -9.83 -12.69
C THR A 225 -6.67 -9.30 -14.05
N HIS A 226 -7.60 -8.69 -14.80
CA HIS A 226 -7.30 -8.12 -16.12
C HIS A 226 -6.18 -7.06 -16.06
N PHE A 227 -6.27 -6.14 -15.10
CA PHE A 227 -5.24 -5.11 -14.91
C PHE A 227 -3.86 -5.70 -14.59
N LEU A 228 -3.81 -6.72 -13.70
CA LEU A 228 -2.55 -7.37 -13.34
C LEU A 228 -1.91 -8.12 -14.51
N GLU A 229 -2.73 -8.73 -15.35
CA GLU A 229 -2.27 -9.35 -16.59
C GLU A 229 -1.67 -8.30 -17.54
N GLU A 230 -2.40 -7.21 -17.82
CA GLU A 230 -1.90 -6.13 -18.67
C GLU A 230 -0.63 -5.44 -18.12
N LEU A 231 -0.53 -5.32 -16.80
CA LEU A 231 0.62 -4.67 -16.16
C LEU A 231 1.90 -5.49 -16.33
N ARG A 232 1.80 -6.82 -16.43
CA ARG A 232 2.93 -7.76 -16.50
C ARG A 232 3.36 -8.12 -17.91
N HIS A 233 2.46 -7.97 -18.89
CA HIS A 233 2.76 -8.19 -20.31
C HIS A 233 3.38 -6.96 -20.98
#